data_a59aa68dd1a8869db377a47a902d56b4
#
_entry.id   a59aa68dd1a8869db377a47a902d56b4
#
_cell.length_a   1.000
_cell.length_b   1.000
_cell.length_c   1.000
_cell.angle_alpha   90.00
_cell.angle_beta   90.00
_cell.angle_gamma   90.00
#
_symmetry.space_group_name_H-M   'P 1'
#
loop_
_entity.id
_entity.type
_entity.pdbx_description
1 polymer ?
#
loop_
_entity_poly.entity_id
_entity_poly.type
_entity_poly.pdbx_seq_one_letter_code
_entity_poly.pdbx_strand_id
1 'polypeptide(L)' 'VRILIVTGIFPPDIGGPATYVPQIAEGLAQRGHAVTVVTLSDRLDHEDGVYPFRVIRLPRRAF' A
#
# COMPACT_ATOMS: atom_id res chain seq x y z
N VAL A 1 -6.19 -13.91 9.03
CA VAL A 1 -6.83 -13.69 7.72
C VAL A 1 -5.88 -12.95 6.80
N ARG A 2 -5.86 -13.32 5.53
CA ARG A 2 -5.09 -12.62 4.50
C ARG A 2 -5.96 -11.56 3.87
N ILE A 3 -5.45 -10.33 3.81
CA ILE A 3 -6.19 -9.19 3.27
C ILE A 3 -5.38 -8.57 2.15
N LEU A 4 -6.03 -8.37 1.01
CA LEU A 4 -5.44 -7.69 -0.13
C LEU A 4 -6.15 -6.36 -0.33
N ILE A 5 -5.38 -5.28 -0.34
CA ILE A 5 -5.89 -3.94 -0.60
C ILE A 5 -5.33 -3.47 -1.93
N VAL A 6 -6.21 -3.10 -2.84
CA VAL A 6 -5.81 -2.57 -4.15
C VAL A 6 -6.17 -1.09 -4.20
N THR A 7 -5.19 -0.25 -4.48
CA THR A 7 -5.40 1.19 -4.54
C THR A 7 -4.64 1.79 -5.71
N GLY A 8 -5.20 2.85 -6.31
CA GLY A 8 -4.55 3.55 -7.41
C GLY A 8 -3.40 4.45 -6.97
N ILE A 9 -3.43 4.89 -5.71
CA ILE A 9 -2.37 5.76 -5.17
C ILE A 9 -1.99 5.31 -3.76
N PHE A 10 -0.73 5.57 -3.41
CA PHE A 10 -0.18 5.23 -2.10
C PHE A 10 1.00 6.19 -1.88
N PRO A 11 1.44 6.47 -0.65
CA PRO A 11 2.58 7.35 -0.46
C PRO A 11 3.78 6.92 -1.31
N PRO A 12 4.52 7.85 -1.89
CA PRO A 12 4.51 9.29 -1.68
C PRO A 12 3.46 10.08 -2.47
N ASP A 13 2.54 9.40 -3.18
CA ASP A 13 1.45 10.10 -3.85
C ASP A 13 0.61 10.88 -2.83
N ILE A 14 -0.08 11.91 -3.31
CA ILE A 14 -0.93 12.78 -2.48
C ILE A 14 -2.37 12.60 -2.93
N GLY A 15 -3.27 12.45 -1.96
CA GLY A 15 -4.70 12.26 -2.23
C GLY A 15 -5.36 11.46 -1.14
N GLY A 16 -6.69 11.31 -1.22
CA GLY A 16 -7.47 10.60 -0.20
C GLY A 16 -6.96 9.19 0.11
N PRO A 17 -6.91 8.28 -0.88
CA PRO A 17 -6.42 6.92 -0.61
C PRO A 17 -5.00 6.86 -0.11
N ALA A 18 -4.12 7.75 -0.59
CA ALA A 18 -2.73 7.80 -0.12
C ALA A 18 -2.64 8.21 1.34
N THR A 19 -3.68 8.86 1.86
CA THR A 19 -3.71 9.29 3.25
C THR A 19 -4.26 8.20 4.16
N TYR A 20 -5.37 7.56 3.80
CA TYR A 20 -6.04 6.65 4.73
C TYR A 20 -5.70 5.17 4.53
N VAL A 21 -5.31 4.73 3.33
CA VAL A 21 -4.99 3.32 3.10
C VAL A 21 -3.85 2.83 3.98
N PRO A 22 -2.74 3.58 4.16
CA PRO A 22 -1.68 3.14 5.07
C PRO A 22 -2.18 2.95 6.50
N GLN A 23 -3.08 3.83 6.96
CA GLN A 23 -3.62 3.75 8.32
C GLN A 23 -4.49 2.52 8.49
N ILE A 24 -5.33 2.21 7.51
CA ILE A 24 -6.19 1.03 7.55
C ILE A 24 -5.35 -0.24 7.50
N ALA A 25 -4.37 -0.29 6.60
CA ALA A 25 -3.51 -1.45 6.44
C ALA A 25 -2.70 -1.71 7.72
N GLU A 26 -2.17 -0.66 8.33
CA GLU A 26 -1.42 -0.78 9.57
C GLU A 26 -2.31 -1.29 10.70
N GLY A 27 -3.53 -0.75 10.84
CA GLY A 27 -4.46 -1.21 11.85
C GLY A 27 -4.82 -2.68 11.70
N LEU A 28 -5.03 -3.15 10.47
CA LEU A 28 -5.31 -4.56 10.20
C LEU A 28 -4.10 -5.44 10.50
N ALA A 29 -2.90 -4.99 10.14
CA ALA A 29 -1.68 -5.74 10.41
C ALA A 29 -1.44 -5.87 11.92
N GLN A 30 -1.72 -4.81 12.68
CA GLN A 30 -1.58 -4.85 14.14
C GLN A 30 -2.56 -5.80 14.80
N ARG A 31 -3.67 -6.12 14.12
CA ARG A 31 -4.66 -7.09 14.61
C ARG A 31 -4.31 -8.53 14.23
N GLY A 32 -3.14 -8.75 13.66
CA GLY A 32 -2.67 -10.09 13.33
C GLY A 32 -3.04 -10.58 11.95
N HIS A 33 -3.59 -9.70 11.09
CA HIS A 33 -3.90 -10.07 9.71
C HIS A 33 -2.66 -9.93 8.82
N ALA A 34 -2.55 -10.81 7.83
CA ALA A 34 -1.52 -10.70 6.82
C ALA A 34 -2.01 -9.75 5.72
N VAL A 35 -1.51 -8.53 5.71
CA VAL A 35 -1.98 -7.48 4.81
C VAL A 35 -0.98 -7.28 3.68
N THR A 36 -1.49 -7.21 2.46
CA THR A 36 -0.72 -6.85 1.26
C THR A 36 -1.44 -5.71 0.56
N VAL A 37 -0.70 -4.65 0.27
CA VAL A 37 -1.21 -3.51 -0.50
C VAL A 37 -0.62 -3.56 -1.90
N VAL A 38 -1.47 -3.52 -2.92
CA VAL A 38 -1.05 -3.42 -4.32
C VAL A 38 -1.45 -2.05 -4.81
N THR A 39 -0.49 -1.28 -5.30
CA THR A 39 -0.72 0.09 -5.75
C THR A 39 0.00 0.37 -7.06
N LEU A 40 -0.53 1.30 -7.83
CA LEU A 40 0.17 1.87 -8.98
C LEU A 40 1.11 2.95 -8.48
N SER A 41 2.29 3.04 -9.08
CA SER A 41 3.29 3.99 -8.64
C SER A 41 4.20 4.42 -9.78
N ASP A 42 4.63 5.65 -9.75
CA ASP A 42 5.68 6.16 -10.63
C ASP A 42 7.07 5.86 -10.09
N ARG A 43 7.15 5.42 -8.84
CA ARG A 43 8.42 5.16 -8.15
C ARG A 43 8.42 3.74 -7.61
N LEU A 44 8.94 2.82 -8.42
CA LEU A 44 8.98 1.41 -8.05
C LEU A 44 10.08 1.10 -7.03
N ASP A 45 11.03 2.00 -6.89
CA ASP A 45 12.17 1.87 -5.99
C ASP A 45 11.94 2.51 -4.62
N HIS A 46 10.71 2.92 -4.33
CA HIS A 46 10.40 3.55 -3.05
C HIS A 46 10.60 2.56 -1.90
N GLU A 47 11.21 3.04 -0.83
CA GLU A 47 11.47 2.21 0.35
C GLU A 47 10.21 2.01 1.17
N ASP A 48 9.68 0.80 1.15
CA ASP A 48 8.44 0.45 1.86
C ASP A 48 8.69 -0.42 3.11
N GLY A 49 9.94 -0.62 3.50
CA GLY A 49 10.28 -1.43 4.66
C GLY A 49 9.83 -0.86 5.99
N VAL A 50 9.38 0.39 6.02
CA VAL A 50 8.88 1.04 7.23
C VAL A 50 7.48 0.57 7.61
N TYR A 51 6.77 -0.10 6.71
CA TYR A 51 5.39 -0.53 6.98
C TYR A 51 5.36 -1.93 7.58
N PRO A 52 4.41 -2.22 8.49
CA PRO A 52 4.23 -3.55 9.05
C PRO A 52 3.42 -4.48 8.14
N PHE A 53 3.32 -4.15 6.86
CA PHE A 53 2.60 -4.93 5.86
C PHE A 53 3.39 -4.89 4.54
N ARG A 54 3.02 -5.79 3.64
CA ARG A 54 3.69 -5.88 2.35
C ARG A 54 3.11 -4.86 1.36
N VAL A 55 3.97 -4.19 0.61
CA VAL A 55 3.57 -3.25 -0.43
C VAL A 55 4.13 -3.74 -1.75
N ILE A 56 3.26 -3.87 -2.75
CA ILE A 56 3.63 -4.22 -4.12
C ILE A 56 3.31 -3.03 -5.01
N ARG A 57 4.32 -2.48 -5.66
CA ARG A 57 4.16 -1.33 -6.55
C ARG A 57 4.25 -1.79 -7.99
N LEU A 58 3.23 -1.42 -8.78
CA LEU A 58 3.17 -1.71 -10.20
C LEU A 58 3.33 -0.40 -10.98
N PRO A 59 3.97 -0.44 -12.16
CA PRO A 59 4.11 0.78 -12.97
C PRO A 59 2.73 1.33 -13.34
N ARG A 60 2.53 2.62 -13.11
CA ARG A 60 1.26 3.26 -13.43
C ARG A 60 0.92 3.13 -14.91
N ARG A 61 1.93 3.18 -15.76
CA ARG A 61 1.77 3.08 -17.21
C ARG A 61 1.44 1.67 -17.70
N ALA A 62 1.40 0.67 -16.82
CA ALA A 62 1.04 -0.70 -17.19
C ALA A 62 -0.47 -0.86 -17.38
N PHE A 63 -1.24 0.17 -17.06
CA PHE A 63 -2.71 0.12 -17.11
C PHE A 63 -3.30 1.26 -17.91
#